data_c4924280bf74f44c1f7f8855885407d5
#
_entry.id   c4924280bf74f44c1f7f8855885407d5
#
_cell.length_a   1.000
_cell.length_b   1.000
_cell.length_c   1.000
_cell.angle_alpha   90.00
_cell.angle_beta   90.00
_cell.angle_gamma   90.00
#
_symmetry.space_group_name_H-M   'P 1'
#
loop_
_entity.id
_entity.type
_entity.pdbx_description
1 polymer ?
#
loop_
_entity_poly.entity_id
_entity_poly.type
_entity_poly.pdbx_seq_one_letter_code
_entity_poly.pdbx_strand_id
1 'polypeptide(L)'
;MSTSITSWLIVNARSGSNSDAALQALHAALAERDITIERQIDFPADPLPDPTQLDAAGVKRVIVFTGDGTLNAAITALAGWQGQVLVLPGGTMNLLSVRLHGEGIATEEILDRVAYGAVKPVRPLMACCEKGVALAGLLVGPGTAWVNVREAMREYDLVGVAQNAGAALSQTTTGTRVRLAEPTRGHADGYPLIEITPSDRGMQVDGYRPNGAGDVLQQGWALLRRRFREGPNERLGMFDRMVIESCADDPIQVLIDGEPETLGTSAEFTVAACEVDLLATDHGF
;
A
#
# COMPACT_ATOMS: atom_id res chain seq x y z
N MET A 1 21.52 28.64 12.47
CA MET A 1 22.22 27.35 12.40
C MET A 1 21.12 26.31 12.22
N SER A 2 20.94 25.77 11.03
CA SER A 2 20.00 24.66 10.82
C SER A 2 20.60 23.44 11.49
N THR A 3 19.97 22.94 12.54
CA THR A 3 20.35 21.65 13.13
C THR A 3 20.07 20.57 12.10
N SER A 4 21.13 19.96 11.56
CA SER A 4 20.99 18.80 10.67
C SER A 4 20.17 17.73 11.39
N ILE A 5 19.07 17.29 10.77
CA ILE A 5 18.21 16.23 11.33
C ILE A 5 18.88 14.90 11.05
N THR A 6 19.24 14.17 12.13
CA THR A 6 19.80 12.82 12.03
C THR A 6 18.79 11.88 11.36
N SER A 7 19.16 11.36 10.21
CA SER A 7 18.27 10.52 9.39
C SER A 7 18.88 9.16 9.08
N TRP A 8 18.09 8.11 9.11
CA TRP A 8 18.42 6.79 8.58
C TRP A 8 17.61 6.53 7.31
N LEU A 9 18.20 5.76 6.37
CA LEU A 9 17.57 5.40 5.10
C LEU A 9 17.30 3.89 5.06
N ILE A 10 16.07 3.49 4.80
CA ILE A 10 15.69 2.10 4.55
C ILE A 10 15.47 1.93 3.04
N VAL A 11 16.16 0.96 2.46
CA VAL A 11 16.03 0.59 1.04
C VAL A 11 15.80 -0.90 0.90
N ASN A 12 15.21 -1.31 -0.24
CA ASN A 12 15.11 -2.72 -0.62
C ASN A 12 15.48 -2.86 -2.09
N ALA A 13 16.66 -3.38 -2.35
CA ALA A 13 17.18 -3.59 -3.71
C ALA A 13 16.34 -4.55 -4.56
N ARG A 14 15.49 -5.39 -3.93
CA ARG A 14 14.54 -6.27 -4.62
C ARG A 14 13.26 -5.55 -5.02
N SER A 15 13.06 -4.31 -4.60
CA SER A 15 11.92 -3.49 -4.99
C SER A 15 12.08 -3.02 -6.43
N GLY A 16 11.02 -3.13 -7.25
CA GLY A 16 11.09 -3.03 -8.70
C GLY A 16 11.63 -1.72 -9.31
N SER A 17 11.79 -0.65 -8.52
CA SER A 17 12.37 0.64 -8.97
C SER A 17 13.70 0.96 -8.32
N ASN A 18 14.23 0.12 -7.42
CA ASN A 18 15.46 0.38 -6.67
C ASN A 18 16.69 -0.22 -7.35
N SER A 19 17.00 0.26 -8.57
CA SER A 19 18.28 -0.02 -9.20
C SER A 19 19.41 0.76 -8.50
N ASP A 20 20.65 0.30 -8.67
CA ASP A 20 21.84 1.02 -8.17
C ASP A 20 21.86 2.48 -8.67
N ALA A 21 21.46 2.72 -9.91
CA ALA A 21 21.36 4.06 -10.48
C ALA A 21 20.30 4.92 -9.77
N ALA A 22 19.13 4.35 -9.43
CA ALA A 22 18.08 5.06 -8.69
C ALA A 22 18.54 5.41 -7.27
N LEU A 23 19.25 4.48 -6.61
CA LEU A 23 19.82 4.72 -5.27
C LEU A 23 20.91 5.79 -5.30
N GLN A 24 21.80 5.77 -6.29
CA GLN A 24 22.80 6.83 -6.49
C GLN A 24 22.14 8.21 -6.74
N ALA A 25 21.11 8.26 -7.57
CA ALA A 25 20.33 9.49 -7.80
C ALA A 25 19.68 10.00 -6.51
N LEU A 26 19.12 9.11 -5.70
CA LEU A 26 18.55 9.47 -4.40
C LEU A 26 19.61 10.07 -3.46
N HIS A 27 20.78 9.42 -3.33
CA HIS A 27 21.85 9.95 -2.48
C HIS A 27 22.33 11.33 -2.96
N ALA A 28 22.46 11.55 -4.27
CA ALA A 28 22.79 12.85 -4.84
C ALA A 28 21.72 13.90 -4.50
N ALA A 29 20.44 13.56 -4.70
CA ALA A 29 19.32 14.46 -4.41
C ALA A 29 19.22 14.83 -2.92
N LEU A 30 19.49 13.88 -2.01
CA LEU A 30 19.56 14.13 -0.58
C LEU A 30 20.72 15.08 -0.21
N ALA A 31 21.90 14.83 -0.77
CA ALA A 31 23.09 15.65 -0.52
C ALA A 31 22.94 17.10 -1.03
N GLU A 32 22.33 17.31 -2.19
CA GLU A 32 22.02 18.64 -2.75
C GLU A 32 21.12 19.48 -1.82
N ARG A 33 20.39 18.83 -0.90
CA ARG A 33 19.44 19.46 0.03
C ARG A 33 19.91 19.44 1.48
N ASP A 34 21.22 19.20 1.70
CA ASP A 34 21.82 19.09 3.04
C ASP A 34 21.14 18.05 3.96
N ILE A 35 20.48 17.02 3.36
CA ILE A 35 19.89 15.90 4.11
C ILE A 35 20.95 14.81 4.28
N THR A 36 21.46 14.69 5.49
CA THR A 36 22.52 13.72 5.81
C THR A 36 21.93 12.38 6.23
N ILE A 37 22.37 11.30 5.59
CA ILE A 37 22.06 9.93 5.99
C ILE A 37 23.23 9.40 6.84
N GLU A 38 22.93 9.09 8.09
CA GLU A 38 23.94 8.55 9.02
C GLU A 38 24.10 7.03 8.86
N ARG A 39 23.02 6.35 8.52
CA ARG A 39 22.99 4.90 8.29
C ARG A 39 22.02 4.54 7.19
N GLN A 40 22.44 3.63 6.30
CA GLN A 40 21.56 2.92 5.37
C GLN A 40 21.28 1.50 5.89
N ILE A 41 20.06 1.02 5.69
CA ILE A 41 19.56 -0.31 6.05
C ILE A 41 19.10 -0.96 4.75
N ASP A 42 19.77 -2.02 4.35
CA ASP A 42 19.51 -2.76 3.12
C ASP A 42 18.60 -3.96 3.42
N PHE A 43 17.29 -3.71 3.54
CA PHE A 43 16.31 -4.77 3.80
C PHE A 43 16.14 -5.70 2.57
N PRO A 44 16.02 -7.02 2.74
CA PRO A 44 15.93 -7.79 3.99
C PRO A 44 17.29 -8.32 4.51
N ALA A 45 18.40 -7.90 3.94
CA ALA A 45 19.74 -8.32 4.42
C ALA A 45 20.01 -7.80 5.84
N ASP A 46 19.64 -6.55 6.09
CA ASP A 46 19.62 -5.95 7.42
C ASP A 46 18.21 -6.03 8.03
N PRO A 47 18.07 -6.23 9.33
CA PRO A 47 16.78 -6.14 10.00
C PRO A 47 16.26 -4.70 10.02
N LEU A 48 14.93 -4.55 10.00
CA LEU A 48 14.29 -3.25 10.20
C LEU A 48 14.61 -2.75 11.63
N PRO A 49 14.84 -1.43 11.80
CA PRO A 49 15.09 -0.86 13.11
C PRO A 49 13.81 -0.81 13.95
N ASP A 50 13.96 -0.90 15.24
CA ASP A 50 12.90 -0.65 16.21
C ASP A 50 13.02 0.77 16.84
N PRO A 51 11.98 1.27 17.53
CA PRO A 51 12.00 2.56 18.21
C PRO A 51 13.15 2.73 19.19
N THR A 52 13.52 1.68 19.93
CA THR A 52 14.59 1.73 20.94
C THR A 52 15.95 1.97 20.31
N GLN A 53 16.22 1.31 19.17
CA GLN A 53 17.48 1.49 18.42
C GLN A 53 17.59 2.91 17.85
N LEU A 54 16.47 3.45 17.30
CA LEU A 54 16.45 4.80 16.74
C LEU A 54 16.63 5.87 17.82
N ASP A 55 15.98 5.71 18.97
CA ASP A 55 16.11 6.61 20.10
C ASP A 55 17.51 6.60 20.70
N ALA A 56 18.12 5.43 20.86
CA ALA A 56 19.49 5.26 21.33
C ALA A 56 20.52 5.91 20.39
N ALA A 57 20.26 5.90 19.08
CA ALA A 57 21.09 6.55 18.07
C ALA A 57 20.76 8.05 17.89
N GLY A 58 19.73 8.57 18.57
CA GLY A 58 19.31 9.98 18.45
C GLY A 58 18.67 10.30 17.09
N VAL A 59 18.20 9.30 16.35
CA VAL A 59 17.55 9.46 15.05
C VAL A 59 16.25 10.21 15.20
N LYS A 60 16.01 11.17 14.33
CA LYS A 60 14.76 11.98 14.31
C LYS A 60 13.93 11.72 13.07
N ARG A 61 14.54 11.18 12.02
CA ARG A 61 13.85 10.87 10.78
C ARG A 61 14.30 9.53 10.20
N VAL A 62 13.36 8.73 9.77
CA VAL A 62 13.60 7.56 8.92
C VAL A 62 13.06 7.87 7.52
N ILE A 63 13.91 7.71 6.52
CA ILE A 63 13.53 7.84 5.11
C ILE A 63 13.36 6.43 4.56
N VAL A 64 12.21 6.14 3.95
CA VAL A 64 11.90 4.82 3.39
C VAL A 64 11.75 4.95 1.89
N PHE A 65 12.67 4.32 1.15
CA PHE A 65 12.68 4.28 -0.31
C PHE A 65 12.56 2.82 -0.76
N THR A 66 11.34 2.31 -0.78
CA THR A 66 11.04 0.89 -1.03
C THR A 66 9.68 0.74 -1.73
N GLY A 67 9.29 -0.51 -2.06
CA GLY A 67 7.91 -0.83 -2.45
C GLY A 67 6.98 -0.93 -1.24
N ASP A 68 5.66 -0.95 -1.52
CA ASP A 68 4.59 -0.83 -0.52
C ASP A 68 4.65 -1.93 0.56
N GLY A 69 5.00 -3.20 0.24
CA GLY A 69 5.11 -4.27 1.23
C GLY A 69 6.23 -4.03 2.25
N THR A 70 7.44 -3.67 1.80
CA THR A 70 8.55 -3.32 2.72
C THR A 70 8.23 -2.05 3.51
N LEU A 71 7.58 -1.07 2.87
CA LEU A 71 7.14 0.16 3.51
C LEU A 71 6.15 -0.13 4.64
N ASN A 72 5.15 -0.98 4.41
CA ASN A 72 4.20 -1.40 5.44
C ASN A 72 4.92 -2.06 6.62
N ALA A 73 5.83 -3.00 6.35
CA ALA A 73 6.64 -3.66 7.38
C ALA A 73 7.48 -2.64 8.19
N ALA A 74 8.10 -1.67 7.52
CA ALA A 74 8.91 -0.64 8.18
C ALA A 74 8.05 0.25 9.10
N ILE A 75 6.89 0.73 8.62
CA ILE A 75 5.98 1.57 9.43
C ILE A 75 5.44 0.78 10.62
N THR A 76 5.10 -0.49 10.44
CA THR A 76 4.65 -1.38 11.52
C THR A 76 5.75 -1.60 12.58
N ALA A 77 7.00 -1.80 12.15
CA ALA A 77 8.15 -1.94 13.06
C ALA A 77 8.42 -0.65 13.87
N LEU A 78 8.02 0.50 13.35
CA LEU A 78 8.20 1.81 13.97
C LEU A 78 6.97 2.28 14.78
N ALA A 79 5.99 1.41 15.02
CA ALA A 79 4.81 1.76 15.81
C ALA A 79 5.21 2.31 17.18
N GLY A 80 4.61 3.44 17.58
CA GLY A 80 4.89 4.13 18.84
C GLY A 80 6.15 5.00 18.87
N TRP A 81 6.99 4.97 17.83
CA TRP A 81 8.17 5.84 17.75
C TRP A 81 7.76 7.32 17.60
N GLN A 82 8.49 8.21 18.32
CA GLN A 82 8.19 9.64 18.35
C GLN A 82 8.98 10.47 17.30
N GLY A 83 9.67 9.81 16.39
CA GLY A 83 10.30 10.46 15.25
C GLY A 83 9.36 10.54 14.05
N GLN A 84 9.93 10.88 12.90
CA GLN A 84 9.18 11.12 11.66
C GLN A 84 9.62 10.15 10.57
N VAL A 85 8.67 9.65 9.78
CA VAL A 85 8.96 8.81 8.60
C VAL A 85 8.67 9.63 7.34
N LEU A 86 9.67 9.73 6.47
CA LEU A 86 9.54 10.26 5.12
C LEU A 86 9.44 9.09 4.13
N VAL A 87 8.30 8.98 3.47
CA VAL A 87 8.04 7.95 2.46
C VAL A 87 8.41 8.48 1.08
N LEU A 88 9.28 7.78 0.36
CA LEU A 88 9.66 8.11 -1.01
C LEU A 88 9.24 7.00 -1.98
N PRO A 89 8.89 7.32 -3.23
CA PRO A 89 8.40 6.36 -4.21
C PRO A 89 9.55 5.46 -4.72
N GLY A 90 9.80 4.33 -4.06
CA GLY A 90 10.84 3.35 -4.38
C GLY A 90 10.32 2.02 -4.93
N GLY A 91 9.02 1.90 -5.20
CA GLY A 91 8.36 0.68 -5.70
C GLY A 91 7.62 0.90 -7.02
N THR A 92 6.86 -0.12 -7.41
CA THR A 92 6.05 -0.06 -8.64
C THR A 92 4.74 0.71 -8.43
N MET A 93 4.05 0.52 -7.31
CA MET A 93 2.74 1.12 -7.05
C MET A 93 2.84 2.42 -6.26
N ASN A 94 3.67 2.46 -5.22
CA ASN A 94 3.89 3.62 -4.37
C ASN A 94 2.60 4.24 -3.79
N LEU A 95 1.66 3.36 -3.40
CA LEU A 95 0.30 3.79 -3.03
C LEU A 95 0.31 4.74 -1.83
N LEU A 96 1.10 4.44 -0.80
CA LEU A 96 1.20 5.33 0.35
C LEU A 96 1.93 6.64 0.02
N SER A 97 2.97 6.60 -0.81
CA SER A 97 3.63 7.82 -1.28
C SER A 97 2.67 8.73 -2.04
N VAL A 98 1.83 8.15 -2.92
CA VAL A 98 0.76 8.91 -3.61
C VAL A 98 -0.23 9.52 -2.61
N ARG A 99 -0.62 8.77 -1.58
CA ARG A 99 -1.53 9.27 -0.53
C ARG A 99 -0.93 10.46 0.26
N LEU A 100 0.38 10.44 0.52
CA LEU A 100 1.07 11.46 1.33
C LEU A 100 1.51 12.68 0.52
N HIS A 101 1.81 12.50 -0.77
CA HIS A 101 2.49 13.52 -1.57
C HIS A 101 1.74 13.94 -2.83
N GLY A 102 0.71 13.18 -3.23
CA GLY A 102 -0.02 13.38 -4.48
C GLY A 102 0.46 12.45 -5.61
N GLU A 103 -0.36 12.31 -6.64
CA GLU A 103 -0.06 11.47 -7.80
C GLU A 103 0.98 12.14 -8.71
N GLY A 104 1.97 11.34 -9.16
CA GLY A 104 2.97 11.78 -10.14
C GLY A 104 4.05 12.71 -9.59
N ILE A 105 4.11 12.94 -8.30
CA ILE A 105 5.15 13.78 -7.68
C ILE A 105 6.50 13.03 -7.70
N ALA A 106 7.53 13.70 -8.20
CA ALA A 106 8.89 13.17 -8.27
C ALA A 106 9.57 13.18 -6.88
N THR A 107 10.52 12.27 -6.67
CA THR A 107 11.30 12.20 -5.43
C THR A 107 11.97 13.53 -5.11
N GLU A 108 12.57 14.19 -6.09
CA GLU A 108 13.25 15.47 -5.95
C GLU A 108 12.29 16.57 -5.46
N GLU A 109 11.06 16.58 -5.96
CA GLU A 109 10.06 17.56 -5.53
C GLU A 109 9.61 17.30 -4.08
N ILE A 110 9.45 16.04 -3.68
CA ILE A 110 9.16 15.69 -2.29
C ILE A 110 10.30 16.18 -1.38
N LEU A 111 11.55 15.92 -1.76
CA LEU A 111 12.73 16.35 -1.02
C LEU A 111 12.86 17.87 -0.94
N ASP A 112 12.53 18.61 -2.01
CA ASP A 112 12.48 20.08 -2.00
C ASP A 112 11.48 20.56 -0.95
N ARG A 113 10.26 20.03 -0.96
CA ARG A 113 9.23 20.40 0.02
C ARG A 113 9.68 20.12 1.46
N VAL A 114 10.37 19.00 1.68
CA VAL A 114 10.96 18.65 2.98
C VAL A 114 12.04 19.64 3.39
N ALA A 115 12.96 19.98 2.49
CA ALA A 115 14.06 20.91 2.76
C ALA A 115 13.55 22.33 3.07
N TYR A 116 12.50 22.78 2.39
CA TYR A 116 11.89 24.09 2.61
C TYR A 116 10.84 24.12 3.75
N GLY A 117 10.66 23.01 4.45
CA GLY A 117 9.71 22.92 5.56
C GLY A 117 8.23 22.91 5.14
N ALA A 118 7.93 22.64 3.87
CA ALA A 118 6.58 22.54 3.32
C ALA A 118 6.01 21.12 3.53
N VAL A 119 6.14 20.59 4.75
CA VAL A 119 5.66 19.26 5.16
C VAL A 119 4.99 19.36 6.51
N LYS A 120 4.03 18.48 6.76
CA LYS A 120 3.44 18.31 8.09
C LYS A 120 3.47 16.84 8.52
N PRO A 121 3.68 16.55 9.80
CA PRO A 121 3.48 15.21 10.33
C PRO A 121 1.99 14.89 10.36
N VAL A 122 1.64 13.68 9.90
CA VAL A 122 0.27 13.16 9.89
C VAL A 122 0.27 11.72 10.39
N ARG A 123 -0.84 11.31 11.00
CA ARG A 123 -1.12 9.91 11.37
C ARG A 123 -2.36 9.44 10.62
N PRO A 124 -2.21 9.04 9.35
CA PRO A 124 -3.35 8.64 8.53
C PRO A 124 -4.06 7.43 9.14
N LEU A 125 -5.37 7.33 8.92
CA LEU A 125 -6.10 6.12 9.28
C LEU A 125 -5.63 4.95 8.39
N MET A 126 -5.54 3.80 9.00
CA MET A 126 -5.22 2.51 8.39
C MET A 126 -6.47 1.62 8.44
N ALA A 127 -6.60 0.70 7.50
CA ALA A 127 -7.58 -0.37 7.58
C ALA A 127 -6.92 -1.60 8.21
N CYS A 128 -7.51 -2.14 9.26
CA CYS A 128 -6.97 -3.23 10.06
C CYS A 128 -7.81 -4.50 9.87
N CYS A 129 -7.16 -5.66 9.79
CA CYS A 129 -7.78 -6.96 9.86
C CYS A 129 -6.91 -7.93 10.69
N GLU A 130 -7.35 -9.17 10.90
CA GLU A 130 -6.61 -10.16 11.69
C GLU A 130 -5.20 -10.50 11.17
N LYS A 131 -4.92 -10.22 9.89
CA LYS A 131 -3.62 -10.52 9.25
C LYS A 131 -2.68 -9.32 9.18
N GLY A 132 -3.14 -8.13 9.52
CA GLY A 132 -2.30 -6.94 9.49
C GLY A 132 -3.06 -5.66 9.21
N VAL A 133 -2.31 -4.63 8.84
CA VAL A 133 -2.83 -3.30 8.57
C VAL A 133 -2.52 -2.88 7.14
N ALA A 134 -3.44 -2.16 6.51
CA ALA A 134 -3.24 -1.55 5.21
C ALA A 134 -3.19 -0.03 5.35
N LEU A 135 -2.09 0.56 4.90
CA LEU A 135 -1.86 2.00 4.88
C LEU A 135 -2.46 2.65 3.63
N ALA A 136 -2.50 1.90 2.53
CA ALA A 136 -3.00 2.38 1.24
C ALA A 136 -4.32 1.73 0.83
N GLY A 137 -4.49 0.42 1.06
CA GLY A 137 -5.75 -0.25 0.77
C GLY A 137 -5.71 -1.77 0.81
N LEU A 138 -6.91 -2.35 0.83
CA LEU A 138 -7.10 -3.80 0.74
C LEU A 138 -7.98 -4.12 -0.48
N LEU A 139 -7.67 -5.26 -1.10
CA LEU A 139 -8.53 -5.89 -2.08
C LEU A 139 -8.98 -7.24 -1.52
N VAL A 140 -10.28 -7.50 -1.51
CA VAL A 140 -10.88 -8.68 -0.85
C VAL A 140 -11.71 -9.46 -1.86
N GLY A 141 -11.48 -10.77 -1.95
CA GLY A 141 -12.23 -11.69 -2.80
C GLY A 141 -11.40 -12.33 -3.93
N PRO A 142 -11.99 -13.18 -4.77
CA PRO A 142 -11.28 -13.96 -5.80
C PRO A 142 -10.62 -13.11 -6.90
N GLY A 143 -11.05 -11.85 -7.08
CA GLY A 143 -10.42 -10.90 -8.01
C GLY A 143 -8.99 -10.51 -7.63
N THR A 144 -8.53 -10.81 -6.42
CA THR A 144 -7.15 -10.60 -5.98
C THR A 144 -6.14 -11.40 -6.79
N ALA A 145 -6.55 -12.50 -7.44
CA ALA A 145 -5.69 -13.33 -8.30
C ALA A 145 -5.01 -12.56 -9.44
N TRP A 146 -5.49 -11.38 -9.82
CA TRP A 146 -4.85 -10.51 -10.82
C TRP A 146 -3.49 -9.97 -10.37
N VAL A 147 -3.15 -10.04 -9.07
CA VAL A 147 -1.80 -9.70 -8.61
C VAL A 147 -0.72 -10.58 -9.23
N ASN A 148 -1.01 -11.87 -9.44
CA ASN A 148 -0.08 -12.82 -10.06
C ASN A 148 0.23 -12.47 -11.52
N VAL A 149 -0.76 -11.91 -12.24
CA VAL A 149 -0.57 -11.39 -13.60
C VAL A 149 0.40 -10.20 -13.58
N ARG A 150 0.22 -9.30 -12.63
CA ARG A 150 1.10 -8.13 -12.44
C ARG A 150 2.54 -8.54 -12.14
N GLU A 151 2.74 -9.51 -11.24
CA GLU A 151 4.07 -9.98 -10.89
C GLU A 151 4.77 -10.64 -12.09
N ALA A 152 4.06 -11.49 -12.84
CA ALA A 152 4.59 -12.09 -14.07
C ALA A 152 4.95 -11.02 -15.13
N MET A 153 4.16 -9.96 -15.25
CA MET A 153 4.49 -8.81 -16.12
C MET A 153 5.77 -8.09 -15.66
N ARG A 154 5.95 -7.94 -14.36
CA ARG A 154 7.15 -7.31 -13.77
C ARG A 154 8.42 -8.11 -14.06
N GLU A 155 8.30 -9.43 -14.06
CA GLU A 155 9.40 -10.36 -14.34
C GLU A 155 9.64 -10.58 -15.84
N TYR A 156 8.89 -9.91 -16.73
CA TYR A 156 8.90 -10.11 -18.18
C TYR A 156 8.60 -11.55 -18.62
N ASP A 157 7.88 -12.30 -17.77
CA ASP A 157 7.45 -13.67 -18.06
C ASP A 157 6.14 -13.69 -18.88
N LEU A 158 6.28 -13.66 -20.21
CA LEU A 158 5.14 -13.64 -21.14
C LEU A 158 4.28 -14.92 -21.04
N VAL A 159 4.87 -16.06 -20.71
CA VAL A 159 4.15 -17.33 -20.53
C VAL A 159 3.38 -17.30 -19.21
N GLY A 160 4.01 -16.86 -18.13
CA GLY A 160 3.39 -16.65 -16.84
C GLY A 160 2.25 -15.62 -16.90
N VAL A 161 2.41 -14.53 -17.66
CA VAL A 161 1.33 -13.55 -17.89
C VAL A 161 0.11 -14.22 -18.53
N ALA A 162 0.26 -15.01 -19.57
CA ALA A 162 -0.86 -15.67 -20.24
C ALA A 162 -1.55 -16.72 -19.34
N GLN A 163 -0.77 -17.51 -18.62
CA GLN A 163 -1.29 -18.53 -17.70
C GLN A 163 -2.00 -17.90 -16.50
N ASN A 164 -1.37 -16.91 -15.88
CA ASN A 164 -1.94 -16.20 -14.71
C ASN A 164 -3.18 -15.40 -15.10
N ALA A 165 -3.23 -14.80 -16.30
CA ALA A 165 -4.43 -14.10 -16.77
C ALA A 165 -5.62 -15.05 -16.95
N GLY A 166 -5.38 -16.25 -17.50
CA GLY A 166 -6.41 -17.27 -17.62
C GLY A 166 -6.91 -17.76 -16.25
N ALA A 167 -6.00 -18.01 -15.31
CA ALA A 167 -6.33 -18.41 -13.95
C ALA A 167 -7.06 -17.30 -13.21
N ALA A 168 -6.60 -16.05 -13.29
CA ALA A 168 -7.23 -14.90 -12.65
C ALA A 168 -8.64 -14.64 -13.20
N LEU A 169 -8.82 -14.76 -14.52
CA LEU A 169 -10.14 -14.66 -15.15
C LEU A 169 -11.07 -15.76 -14.62
N SER A 170 -10.62 -17.01 -14.59
CA SER A 170 -11.39 -18.13 -14.05
C SER A 170 -11.74 -17.89 -12.58
N GLN A 171 -10.79 -17.56 -11.73
CA GLN A 171 -11.04 -17.30 -10.31
C GLN A 171 -11.98 -16.13 -10.08
N THR A 172 -11.86 -15.04 -10.83
CA THR A 172 -12.76 -13.88 -10.71
C THR A 172 -14.18 -14.22 -11.13
N THR A 173 -14.36 -15.13 -12.10
CA THR A 173 -15.68 -15.48 -12.62
C THR A 173 -16.34 -16.64 -11.86
N THR A 174 -15.58 -17.61 -11.40
CA THR A 174 -16.08 -18.85 -10.77
C THR A 174 -15.72 -18.98 -9.29
N GLY A 175 -14.80 -18.16 -8.79
CA GLY A 175 -14.39 -18.18 -7.39
C GLY A 175 -15.50 -17.69 -6.45
N THR A 176 -15.40 -18.10 -5.19
CA THR A 176 -16.38 -17.74 -4.17
C THR A 176 -16.40 -16.25 -3.92
N ARG A 177 -17.52 -15.62 -4.17
CA ARG A 177 -17.74 -14.19 -3.94
C ARG A 177 -17.71 -13.84 -2.47
N VAL A 178 -17.49 -12.57 -2.18
CA VAL A 178 -17.54 -11.99 -0.84
C VAL A 178 -18.65 -10.94 -0.75
N ARG A 179 -19.27 -10.79 0.40
CA ARG A 179 -20.31 -9.81 0.64
C ARG A 179 -20.04 -9.00 1.90
N LEU A 180 -20.53 -7.77 1.92
CA LEU A 180 -20.57 -6.96 3.13
C LEU A 180 -21.73 -7.43 4.00
N ALA A 181 -21.42 -8.06 5.14
CA ALA A 181 -22.41 -8.67 6.03
C ALA A 181 -22.84 -7.70 7.13
N GLU A 182 -21.91 -6.95 7.69
CA GLU A 182 -22.17 -5.93 8.70
C GLU A 182 -21.46 -4.61 8.35
N PRO A 183 -22.21 -3.52 8.13
CA PRO A 183 -23.65 -3.49 7.90
C PRO A 183 -23.99 -4.17 6.57
N THR A 184 -25.14 -4.83 6.47
CA THR A 184 -25.58 -5.45 5.21
C THR A 184 -25.77 -4.38 4.14
N ARG A 185 -24.96 -4.42 3.08
CA ARG A 185 -25.00 -3.49 1.95
C ARG A 185 -24.66 -4.20 0.64
N GLY A 186 -25.16 -3.62 -0.46
CA GLY A 186 -24.91 -4.13 -1.80
C GLY A 186 -25.69 -5.41 -2.12
N HIS A 187 -25.09 -6.25 -2.96
CA HIS A 187 -25.75 -7.46 -3.47
C HIS A 187 -25.62 -8.65 -2.51
N ALA A 188 -26.74 -9.37 -2.29
CA ALA A 188 -26.76 -10.56 -1.43
C ALA A 188 -25.93 -11.73 -2.00
N ASP A 189 -25.78 -11.83 -3.32
CA ASP A 189 -24.94 -12.80 -4.01
C ASP A 189 -23.47 -12.38 -4.10
N GLY A 190 -23.12 -11.23 -3.49
CA GLY A 190 -21.77 -10.74 -3.29
C GLY A 190 -21.07 -10.23 -4.54
N TYR A 191 -19.78 -9.95 -4.35
CA TYR A 191 -18.86 -9.36 -5.31
C TYR A 191 -17.64 -10.27 -5.51
N PRO A 192 -17.12 -10.37 -6.73
CA PRO A 192 -15.82 -11.03 -6.95
C PRO A 192 -14.66 -10.21 -6.39
N LEU A 193 -14.85 -8.91 -6.17
CA LEU A 193 -13.83 -8.03 -5.58
C LEU A 193 -14.50 -6.90 -4.80
N ILE A 194 -14.02 -6.69 -3.58
CA ILE A 194 -14.30 -5.50 -2.77
C ILE A 194 -12.98 -4.78 -2.53
N GLU A 195 -12.95 -3.48 -2.81
CA GLU A 195 -11.85 -2.58 -2.48
C GLU A 195 -12.18 -1.81 -1.20
N ILE A 196 -11.21 -1.76 -0.28
CA ILE A 196 -11.27 -1.01 0.97
C ILE A 196 -10.14 -0.01 0.95
N THR A 197 -10.47 1.28 0.90
CA THR A 197 -9.48 2.37 0.89
C THR A 197 -9.59 3.17 2.19
N PRO A 198 -8.56 3.14 3.07
CA PRO A 198 -8.56 3.98 4.25
C PRO A 198 -8.43 5.46 3.86
N SER A 199 -9.22 6.31 4.52
CA SER A 199 -9.24 7.76 4.35
C SER A 199 -9.28 8.45 5.73
N ASP A 200 -9.26 9.77 5.75
CA ASP A 200 -9.42 10.58 6.98
C ASP A 200 -10.80 10.45 7.66
N ARG A 201 -11.77 9.84 6.97
CA ARG A 201 -13.16 9.69 7.41
C ARG A 201 -13.61 8.25 7.63
N GLY A 202 -12.69 7.30 7.62
CA GLY A 202 -12.98 5.88 7.72
C GLY A 202 -12.55 5.10 6.48
N MET A 203 -13.03 3.87 6.34
CA MET A 203 -12.76 3.01 5.19
C MET A 203 -13.82 3.23 4.11
N GLN A 204 -13.42 3.75 2.96
CA GLN A 204 -14.26 3.76 1.76
C GLN A 204 -14.30 2.34 1.19
N VAL A 205 -15.49 1.85 0.88
CA VAL A 205 -15.71 0.49 0.39
C VAL A 205 -16.43 0.54 -0.95
N ASP A 206 -15.79 -0.05 -1.96
CA ASP A 206 -16.32 -0.14 -3.32
C ASP A 206 -16.39 -1.61 -3.76
N GLY A 207 -17.56 -2.05 -4.23
CA GLY A 207 -17.79 -3.39 -4.77
C GLY A 207 -17.67 -3.39 -6.29
N TYR A 208 -16.97 -4.36 -6.85
CA TYR A 208 -16.78 -4.52 -8.28
C TYR A 208 -17.56 -5.73 -8.76
N ARG A 209 -18.42 -5.53 -9.77
CA ARG A 209 -19.26 -6.57 -10.33
C ARG A 209 -19.25 -6.50 -11.87
N PRO A 210 -18.30 -7.19 -12.51
CA PRO A 210 -18.25 -7.22 -13.97
C PRO A 210 -19.45 -7.93 -14.55
N ASN A 211 -20.03 -7.40 -15.63
CA ASN A 211 -21.18 -7.99 -16.31
C ASN A 211 -20.81 -9.07 -17.34
N GLY A 212 -19.50 -9.36 -17.50
CA GLY A 212 -19.01 -10.37 -18.43
C GLY A 212 -17.49 -10.46 -18.48
N ALA A 213 -16.98 -11.44 -19.24
CA ALA A 213 -15.52 -11.68 -19.36
C ALA A 213 -14.75 -10.45 -19.88
N GLY A 214 -15.38 -9.63 -20.74
CA GLY A 214 -14.77 -8.39 -21.23
C GLY A 214 -14.56 -7.37 -20.11
N ASP A 215 -15.53 -7.22 -19.22
CA ASP A 215 -15.43 -6.32 -18.07
C ASP A 215 -14.39 -6.81 -17.06
N VAL A 216 -14.30 -8.14 -16.85
CA VAL A 216 -13.25 -8.74 -15.99
C VAL A 216 -11.86 -8.45 -16.54
N LEU A 217 -11.65 -8.58 -17.85
CA LEU A 217 -10.38 -8.25 -18.48
C LEU A 217 -10.07 -6.76 -18.38
N GLN A 218 -11.07 -5.89 -18.58
CA GLN A 218 -10.93 -4.46 -18.43
C GLN A 218 -10.60 -4.06 -16.97
N GLN A 219 -11.26 -4.67 -16.00
CA GLN A 219 -10.95 -4.46 -14.59
C GLN A 219 -9.56 -4.99 -14.20
N GLY A 220 -9.21 -6.20 -14.66
CA GLY A 220 -7.87 -6.75 -14.48
C GLY A 220 -6.80 -5.81 -15.05
N TRP A 221 -7.06 -5.25 -16.24
CA TRP A 221 -6.20 -4.26 -16.88
C TRP A 221 -6.15 -2.92 -16.14
N ALA A 222 -7.26 -2.47 -15.55
CA ALA A 222 -7.33 -1.30 -14.70
C ALA A 222 -6.56 -1.51 -13.38
N LEU A 223 -6.66 -2.71 -12.78
CA LEU A 223 -5.85 -3.17 -11.65
C LEU A 223 -4.35 -3.07 -11.97
N LEU A 224 -3.94 -3.54 -13.15
CA LEU A 224 -2.56 -3.48 -13.60
C LEU A 224 -2.06 -2.05 -13.84
N ARG A 225 -2.94 -1.12 -14.26
CA ARG A 225 -2.62 0.28 -14.60
C ARG A 225 -2.85 1.28 -13.48
N ARG A 226 -3.14 0.85 -12.25
CA ARG A 226 -3.45 1.72 -11.08
C ARG A 226 -4.72 2.57 -11.22
N ARG A 227 -5.61 2.26 -12.18
CA ARG A 227 -6.84 3.02 -12.44
C ARG A 227 -8.07 2.24 -11.99
N PHE A 228 -8.04 1.75 -10.74
CA PHE A 228 -9.07 0.89 -10.15
C PHE A 228 -10.48 1.47 -10.24
N ARG A 229 -10.59 2.80 -10.22
CA ARG A 229 -11.87 3.52 -10.17
C ARG A 229 -12.55 3.73 -11.53
N GLU A 230 -11.91 3.34 -12.64
CA GLU A 230 -12.47 3.53 -14.00
C GLU A 230 -13.39 2.37 -14.45
N GLY A 231 -13.50 1.28 -13.68
CA GLY A 231 -14.38 0.15 -13.96
C GLY A 231 -15.78 0.31 -13.36
N PRO A 232 -16.76 -0.56 -13.73
CA PRO A 232 -18.07 -0.59 -13.13
C PRO A 232 -17.97 -0.98 -11.66
N ASN A 233 -18.05 0.01 -10.78
CA ASN A 233 -18.01 -0.13 -9.34
C ASN A 233 -19.30 0.40 -8.70
N GLU A 234 -19.64 -0.13 -7.54
CA GLU A 234 -20.72 0.33 -6.70
C GLU A 234 -20.13 0.79 -5.36
N ARG A 235 -20.38 2.06 -5.00
CA ARG A 235 -20.00 2.57 -3.69
C ARG A 235 -20.89 1.96 -2.62
N LEU A 236 -20.33 1.08 -1.78
CA LEU A 236 -21.05 0.43 -0.68
C LEU A 236 -21.18 1.32 0.55
N GLY A 237 -20.24 2.23 0.74
CA GLY A 237 -20.29 3.20 1.81
C GLY A 237 -18.92 3.61 2.36
N MET A 238 -18.99 4.23 3.55
CA MET A 238 -17.83 4.57 4.36
C MET A 238 -18.07 4.05 5.78
N PHE A 239 -17.11 3.32 6.35
CA PHE A 239 -17.29 2.59 7.60
C PHE A 239 -16.03 2.68 8.47
N ASP A 240 -16.24 2.76 9.79
CA ASP A 240 -15.16 2.61 10.78
C ASP A 240 -14.95 1.15 11.17
N ARG A 241 -16.02 0.36 11.04
CA ARG A 241 -16.05 -1.08 11.30
C ARG A 241 -16.98 -1.77 10.30
N MET A 242 -16.57 -2.92 9.81
CA MET A 242 -17.40 -3.76 8.95
C MET A 242 -16.98 -5.23 9.02
N VAL A 243 -17.88 -6.11 8.63
CA VAL A 243 -17.61 -7.55 8.45
C VAL A 243 -17.88 -7.94 7.00
N ILE A 244 -16.91 -8.63 6.42
CA ILE A 244 -17.03 -9.24 5.09
C ILE A 244 -17.09 -10.75 5.28
N GLU A 245 -18.02 -11.40 4.59
CA GLU A 245 -18.21 -12.84 4.61
C GLU A 245 -18.03 -13.43 3.22
N SER A 246 -17.53 -14.66 3.19
CA SER A 246 -17.60 -15.52 2.02
C SER A 246 -19.04 -15.89 1.72
N CYS A 247 -19.43 -15.91 0.45
CA CYS A 247 -20.78 -16.37 0.04
C CYS A 247 -20.91 -17.90 0.01
N ALA A 248 -19.81 -18.62 0.21
CA ALA A 248 -19.73 -20.05 0.52
C ALA A 248 -18.75 -20.23 1.69
N ASP A 249 -18.53 -21.45 2.15
CA ASP A 249 -17.66 -21.70 3.30
C ASP A 249 -16.16 -21.75 2.92
N ASP A 250 -15.73 -20.97 1.92
CA ASP A 250 -14.35 -20.91 1.48
C ASP A 250 -13.60 -19.74 2.16
N PRO A 251 -12.29 -19.90 2.45
CA PRO A 251 -11.46 -18.83 2.96
C PRO A 251 -11.40 -17.63 2.00
N ILE A 252 -11.38 -16.42 2.56
CA ILE A 252 -11.36 -15.17 1.83
C ILE A 252 -9.92 -14.83 1.45
N GLN A 253 -9.68 -14.60 0.16
CA GLN A 253 -8.40 -14.08 -0.33
C GLN A 253 -8.37 -12.56 -0.16
N VAL A 254 -7.26 -12.01 0.30
CA VAL A 254 -7.07 -10.58 0.50
C VAL A 254 -5.67 -10.16 0.04
N LEU A 255 -5.57 -8.94 -0.50
CA LEU A 255 -4.29 -8.25 -0.67
C LEU A 255 -4.23 -7.09 0.31
N ILE A 256 -3.22 -7.06 1.16
CA ILE A 256 -2.95 -5.99 2.12
C ILE A 256 -1.80 -5.15 1.55
N ASP A 257 -2.08 -3.93 1.10
CA ASP A 257 -1.11 -3.08 0.38
C ASP A 257 -0.39 -3.81 -0.78
N GLY A 258 -1.08 -4.79 -1.38
CA GLY A 258 -0.59 -5.59 -2.50
C GLY A 258 0.05 -6.93 -2.11
N GLU A 259 0.25 -7.22 -0.82
CA GLU A 259 0.77 -8.49 -0.33
C GLU A 259 -0.39 -9.49 -0.10
N PRO A 260 -0.29 -10.73 -0.62
CA PRO A 260 -1.36 -11.71 -0.55
C PRO A 260 -1.43 -12.38 0.83
N GLU A 261 -2.66 -12.45 1.37
CA GLU A 261 -3.01 -13.12 2.61
C GLU A 261 -4.33 -13.89 2.46
N THR A 262 -4.62 -14.76 3.44
CA THR A 262 -5.86 -15.52 3.50
C THR A 262 -6.50 -15.33 4.86
N LEU A 263 -7.79 -14.95 4.86
CA LEU A 263 -8.63 -14.79 6.05
C LEU A 263 -9.55 -16.00 6.21
N GLY A 264 -10.26 -16.07 7.34
CA GLY A 264 -11.33 -17.04 7.54
C GLY A 264 -12.49 -16.88 6.57
N THR A 265 -13.60 -17.57 6.82
CA THR A 265 -14.83 -17.43 6.01
C THR A 265 -15.61 -16.15 6.32
N SER A 266 -15.26 -15.48 7.43
CA SER A 266 -15.77 -14.17 7.85
C SER A 266 -14.60 -13.39 8.44
N ALA A 267 -14.49 -12.11 8.13
CA ALA A 267 -13.42 -11.24 8.61
C ALA A 267 -13.94 -9.86 8.97
N GLU A 268 -13.47 -9.37 10.12
CA GLU A 268 -13.72 -8.02 10.57
C GLU A 268 -12.63 -7.07 10.07
N PHE A 269 -13.07 -5.87 9.63
CA PHE A 269 -12.20 -4.77 9.25
C PHE A 269 -12.55 -3.55 10.10
N THR A 270 -11.52 -2.89 10.62
CA THR A 270 -11.66 -1.70 11.47
C THR A 270 -10.67 -0.64 11.06
N VAL A 271 -10.85 0.60 11.54
CA VAL A 271 -9.87 1.68 11.37
C VAL A 271 -9.02 1.83 12.62
N ALA A 272 -7.74 2.16 12.42
CA ALA A 272 -6.85 2.66 13.46
C ALA A 272 -5.99 3.79 12.90
N ALA A 273 -5.55 4.72 13.77
CA ALA A 273 -4.58 5.71 13.35
C ALA A 273 -3.18 5.08 13.24
N CYS A 274 -2.39 5.51 12.27
CA CYS A 274 -0.97 5.17 12.20
C CYS A 274 -0.28 5.61 13.49
N GLU A 275 0.54 4.75 14.07
CA GLU A 275 1.17 4.98 15.37
C GLU A 275 2.49 5.75 15.29
N VAL A 276 2.94 6.11 14.09
CA VAL A 276 4.12 6.93 13.85
C VAL A 276 3.78 8.11 12.94
N ASP A 277 4.45 9.23 13.11
CA ASP A 277 4.25 10.43 12.29
C ASP A 277 4.84 10.22 10.89
N LEU A 278 4.00 10.28 9.85
CA LEU A 278 4.40 10.29 8.45
C LEU A 278 4.47 11.72 7.94
N LEU A 279 5.50 12.06 7.18
CA LEU A 279 5.61 13.40 6.57
C LEU A 279 4.77 13.46 5.29
N ALA A 280 3.78 14.35 5.27
CA ALA A 280 2.95 14.61 4.10
C ALA A 280 3.29 15.97 3.50
N THR A 281 3.34 16.03 2.16
CA THR A 281 3.57 17.25 1.38
C THR A 281 2.33 17.71 0.61
N ASP A 282 1.28 16.89 0.58
CA ASP A 282 0.00 17.26 -0.02
C ASP A 282 -0.91 17.93 1.00
N HIS A 283 -1.73 18.86 0.53
CA HIS A 283 -2.70 19.59 1.34
C HIS A 283 -3.98 18.78 1.64
N GLY A 284 -4.06 17.54 1.16
CA GLY A 284 -5.18 16.62 1.38
C GLY A 284 -5.26 16.02 2.78
N PHE A 285 -4.30 16.33 3.65
CA PHE A 285 -4.26 15.92 5.06
C PHE A 285 -4.46 17.09 6.00
#